data_2657d946feb1c25a7256c50d4d1c40dd
#
_entry.id   2657d946feb1c25a7256c50d4d1c40dd
#
_cell.length_a   1.000
_cell.length_b   1.000
_cell.length_c   1.000
_cell.angle_alpha   90.00
_cell.angle_beta   90.00
_cell.angle_gamma   90.00
#
_symmetry.space_group_name_H-M   'P 1'
#
loop_
_entity.id
_entity.type
_entity.pdbx_description
1 polymer ?
#
loop_
_entity_poly.entity_id
_entity_poly.type
_entity_poly.pdbx_seq_one_letter_code
_entity_poly.pdbx_strand_id
1 'polypeptide(L)'
;MNTTITSKDEILCVCRELIRKEGYKSINIRHVAKCCHISVGSVYNYFESKTDLIAETVASVWCDIFHFPDNRNPESDNPDSPDESKIFQSFPDCVAWIFDRLKQGEEKYPGFFSLHSMGFIEEEKMDVQERMDRSWFHIRQSLVVVLKNDANIRSDAFDENFTEEDFAEIIFSLILASFVQHDFDAKRIFNMIRKMLY
;
A
#
# COMPACT_ATOMS: atom_id res chain seq x y z
N MET A 1 -12.65 24.46 -19.36
CA MET A 1 -13.65 23.38 -19.58
C MET A 1 -13.76 22.62 -18.28
N ASN A 2 -14.93 22.65 -17.61
CA ASN A 2 -15.17 21.78 -16.47
C ASN A 2 -15.36 20.36 -17.02
N THR A 3 -14.37 19.50 -16.83
CA THR A 3 -14.51 18.08 -17.15
C THR A 3 -15.48 17.49 -16.14
N THR A 4 -16.63 17.01 -16.60
CA THR A 4 -17.57 16.30 -15.72
C THR A 4 -16.92 15.01 -15.29
N ILE A 5 -16.74 14.81 -13.99
CA ILE A 5 -16.22 13.57 -13.43
C ILE A 5 -17.21 12.44 -13.72
N THR A 6 -16.76 11.40 -14.42
CA THR A 6 -17.61 10.35 -14.98
C THR A 6 -17.20 8.95 -14.55
N SER A 7 -16.10 8.78 -13.79
CA SER A 7 -15.59 7.47 -13.38
C SER A 7 -15.28 7.40 -11.87
N LYS A 8 -15.25 6.17 -11.35
CA LYS A 8 -14.82 5.88 -9.98
C LYS A 8 -13.39 6.38 -9.75
N ASP A 9 -12.49 6.15 -10.70
CA ASP A 9 -11.08 6.52 -10.61
C ASP A 9 -10.88 8.04 -10.54
N GLU A 10 -11.69 8.82 -11.29
CA GLU A 10 -11.64 10.28 -11.21
C GLU A 10 -12.08 10.78 -9.83
N ILE A 11 -13.09 10.15 -9.22
CA ILE A 11 -13.52 10.48 -7.84
C ILE A 11 -12.41 10.12 -6.86
N LEU A 12 -11.78 8.95 -6.98
CA LEU A 12 -10.67 8.53 -6.13
C LEU A 12 -9.45 9.44 -6.30
N CYS A 13 -9.17 9.93 -7.50
CA CYS A 13 -8.14 10.94 -7.74
C CYS A 13 -8.42 12.23 -6.95
N VAL A 14 -9.66 12.72 -6.96
CA VAL A 14 -10.06 13.89 -6.15
C VAL A 14 -9.94 13.58 -4.65
N CYS A 15 -10.29 12.37 -4.21
CA CYS A 15 -10.14 11.96 -2.81
C CYS A 15 -8.66 11.96 -2.37
N ARG A 16 -7.74 11.45 -3.21
CA ARG A 16 -6.29 11.52 -2.93
C ARG A 16 -5.80 12.96 -2.79
N GLU A 17 -6.24 13.85 -3.69
CA GLU A 17 -5.89 15.27 -3.60
C GLU A 17 -6.46 15.95 -2.34
N LEU A 18 -7.64 15.57 -1.88
CA LEU A 18 -8.22 16.03 -0.62
C LEU A 18 -7.39 15.57 0.57
N ILE A 19 -6.99 14.29 0.61
CA ILE A 19 -6.10 13.77 1.67
C ILE A 19 -4.80 14.56 1.69
N ARG A 20 -4.19 14.79 0.53
CA ARG A 20 -2.93 15.51 0.41
C ARG A 20 -3.00 16.94 0.94
N LYS A 21 -4.11 17.65 0.68
CA LYS A 21 -4.25 19.08 1.01
C LYS A 21 -4.84 19.35 2.37
N GLU A 22 -5.80 18.54 2.78
CA GLU A 22 -6.67 18.79 3.93
C GLU A 22 -6.62 17.68 4.98
N GLY A 23 -5.88 16.58 4.66
CA GLY A 23 -5.79 15.41 5.49
C GLY A 23 -7.00 14.48 5.36
N TYR A 24 -6.87 13.29 5.90
CA TYR A 24 -7.86 12.22 5.78
C TYR A 24 -9.27 12.58 6.27
N LYS A 25 -9.39 13.36 7.35
CA LYS A 25 -10.69 13.73 7.93
C LYS A 25 -11.57 14.55 6.97
N SER A 26 -11.00 15.07 5.88
CA SER A 26 -11.73 15.77 4.84
C SER A 26 -12.64 14.86 4.01
N ILE A 27 -12.38 13.53 4.01
CA ILE A 27 -13.13 12.58 3.19
C ILE A 27 -14.51 12.34 3.78
N ASN A 28 -15.51 12.92 3.12
CA ASN A 28 -16.92 12.66 3.34
C ASN A 28 -17.71 12.88 2.04
N ILE A 29 -18.83 12.17 1.90
CA ILE A 29 -19.62 12.14 0.66
C ILE A 29 -19.98 13.53 0.13
N ARG A 30 -20.39 14.45 1.01
CA ARG A 30 -20.83 15.81 0.60
C ARG A 30 -19.64 16.65 0.11
N HIS A 31 -18.51 16.56 0.80
CA HIS A 31 -17.30 17.30 0.43
C HIS A 31 -16.75 16.76 -0.90
N VAL A 32 -16.64 15.46 -1.03
CA VAL A 32 -16.20 14.80 -2.28
C VAL A 32 -17.11 15.18 -3.44
N ALA A 33 -18.44 15.08 -3.29
CA ALA A 33 -19.40 15.49 -4.33
C ALA A 33 -19.20 16.94 -4.76
N LYS A 34 -18.99 17.85 -3.78
CA LYS A 34 -18.71 19.27 -4.06
C LYS A 34 -17.42 19.45 -4.84
N CYS A 35 -16.33 18.80 -4.45
CA CYS A 35 -15.04 18.90 -5.13
C CYS A 35 -15.04 18.27 -6.53
N CYS A 36 -15.84 17.22 -6.71
CA CYS A 36 -16.05 16.57 -8.01
C CYS A 36 -17.05 17.33 -8.91
N HIS A 37 -17.73 18.36 -8.40
CA HIS A 37 -18.82 19.08 -9.10
C HIS A 37 -19.97 18.17 -9.55
N ILE A 38 -20.30 17.14 -8.74
CA ILE A 38 -21.40 16.21 -8.98
C ILE A 38 -22.40 16.21 -7.81
N SER A 39 -23.55 15.57 -8.01
CA SER A 39 -24.52 15.41 -6.91
C SER A 39 -24.06 14.35 -5.90
N VAL A 40 -24.54 14.45 -4.66
CA VAL A 40 -24.34 13.41 -3.64
C VAL A 40 -24.88 12.06 -4.13
N GLY A 41 -26.02 12.04 -4.81
CA GLY A 41 -26.58 10.82 -5.41
C GLY A 41 -25.66 10.22 -6.48
N SER A 42 -24.92 11.04 -7.23
CA SER A 42 -23.95 10.56 -8.21
C SER A 42 -22.78 9.84 -7.56
N VAL A 43 -22.34 10.27 -6.36
CA VAL A 43 -21.28 9.56 -5.61
C VAL A 43 -21.78 8.17 -5.18
N TYR A 44 -23.03 8.06 -4.75
CA TYR A 44 -23.65 6.78 -4.37
C TYR A 44 -23.87 5.81 -5.55
N ASN A 45 -23.74 6.25 -6.80
CA ASN A 45 -23.71 5.34 -7.96
C ASN A 45 -22.39 4.56 -8.07
N TYR A 46 -21.32 5.03 -7.41
CA TYR A 46 -19.99 4.42 -7.45
C TYR A 46 -19.58 3.79 -6.13
N PHE A 47 -20.15 4.26 -5.01
CA PHE A 47 -19.80 3.81 -3.67
C PHE A 47 -21.07 3.51 -2.87
N GLU A 48 -21.18 2.31 -2.34
CA GLU A 48 -22.38 1.85 -1.63
C GLU A 48 -22.63 2.63 -0.33
N SER A 49 -21.55 3.10 0.32
CA SER A 49 -21.63 3.80 1.60
C SER A 49 -20.49 4.81 1.75
N LYS A 50 -20.54 5.60 2.82
CA LYS A 50 -19.41 6.43 3.25
C LYS A 50 -18.18 5.56 3.57
N THR A 51 -18.39 4.42 4.22
CA THR A 51 -17.33 3.46 4.58
C THR A 51 -16.68 2.90 3.33
N ASP A 52 -17.47 2.55 2.32
CA ASP A 52 -16.96 2.06 1.04
C ASP A 52 -16.12 3.13 0.32
N LEU A 53 -16.60 4.38 0.25
CA LEU A 53 -15.79 5.49 -0.28
C LEU A 53 -14.44 5.64 0.46
N ILE A 54 -14.45 5.54 1.79
CA ILE A 54 -13.24 5.65 2.61
C ILE A 54 -12.30 4.48 2.32
N ALA A 55 -12.80 3.25 2.31
CA ALA A 55 -12.02 2.04 2.07
C ALA A 55 -11.36 2.06 0.70
N GLU A 56 -12.12 2.41 -0.35
CA GLU A 56 -11.60 2.55 -1.71
C GLU A 56 -10.58 3.69 -1.83
N THR A 57 -10.80 4.79 -1.11
CA THR A 57 -9.84 5.90 -1.07
C THR A 57 -8.53 5.47 -0.42
N VAL A 58 -8.59 4.75 0.71
CA VAL A 58 -7.39 4.21 1.39
C VAL A 58 -6.65 3.25 0.47
N ALA A 59 -7.35 2.30 -0.15
CA ALA A 59 -6.74 1.39 -1.12
C ALA A 59 -6.09 2.14 -2.29
N SER A 60 -6.76 3.18 -2.81
CA SER A 60 -6.24 4.03 -3.88
C SER A 60 -4.97 4.80 -3.48
N VAL A 61 -4.85 5.25 -2.22
CA VAL A 61 -3.61 5.88 -1.70
C VAL A 61 -2.48 4.85 -1.63
N TRP A 62 -2.75 3.64 -1.14
CA TRP A 62 -1.76 2.56 -1.12
C TRP A 62 -1.28 2.19 -2.53
N CYS A 63 -2.20 2.06 -3.48
CA CYS A 63 -1.83 1.85 -4.89
C CYS A 63 -0.93 2.98 -5.41
N ASP A 64 -1.23 4.24 -5.08
CA ASP A 64 -0.42 5.38 -5.52
C ASP A 64 0.97 5.42 -4.86
N ILE A 65 1.10 5.00 -3.59
CA ILE A 65 2.38 4.90 -2.88
C ILE A 65 3.26 3.80 -3.48
N PHE A 66 2.69 2.62 -3.74
CA PHE A 66 3.41 1.46 -4.25
C PHE A 66 3.33 1.31 -5.77
N HIS A 67 2.87 2.35 -6.47
CA HIS A 67 2.78 2.31 -7.93
C HIS A 67 4.17 2.13 -8.54
N PHE A 68 4.33 1.03 -9.26
CA PHE A 68 5.50 0.84 -10.10
C PHE A 68 5.44 1.82 -11.28
N PRO A 69 6.57 2.38 -11.76
CA PRO A 69 6.59 3.41 -12.81
C PRO A 69 5.98 2.98 -14.15
N ASP A 70 5.71 1.71 -14.34
CA ASP A 70 5.08 1.14 -15.54
C ASP A 70 3.62 0.75 -15.25
N ASN A 71 2.70 1.61 -15.59
CA ASN A 71 1.25 1.46 -15.89
C ASN A 71 0.56 0.13 -15.49
N ARG A 72 0.80 -0.41 -14.29
CA ARG A 72 0.18 -1.66 -13.86
C ARG A 72 -1.00 -1.38 -12.98
N ASN A 73 -2.16 -1.78 -13.47
CA ASN A 73 -3.36 -1.89 -12.68
C ASN A 73 -3.21 -3.14 -11.77
N PRO A 74 -3.21 -3.01 -10.43
CA PRO A 74 -3.08 -4.16 -9.53
C PRO A 74 -4.22 -5.19 -9.69
N GLU A 75 -5.31 -4.83 -10.36
CA GLU A 75 -6.44 -5.71 -10.66
C GLU A 75 -6.32 -6.45 -12.00
N SER A 76 -5.27 -6.20 -12.78
CA SER A 76 -5.07 -6.96 -14.02
C SER A 76 -4.31 -8.25 -13.72
N ASP A 77 -5.03 -9.37 -13.61
CA ASP A 77 -4.51 -10.74 -13.84
C ASP A 77 -3.99 -10.90 -15.28
N ASN A 78 -3.18 -9.94 -15.74
CA ASN A 78 -2.58 -10.02 -17.06
C ASN A 78 -1.35 -10.95 -16.97
N PRO A 79 -1.37 -12.14 -17.61
CA PRO A 79 -0.22 -13.06 -17.60
C PRO A 79 1.04 -12.47 -18.25
N ASP A 80 0.92 -11.33 -18.96
CA ASP A 80 2.04 -10.59 -19.53
C ASP A 80 2.59 -9.47 -18.62
N SER A 81 2.13 -9.38 -17.35
CA SER A 81 2.75 -8.47 -16.40
C SER A 81 4.20 -8.90 -16.20
N PRO A 82 5.19 -7.96 -16.27
CA PRO A 82 6.58 -8.34 -16.06
C PRO A 82 6.72 -8.99 -14.68
N ASP A 83 7.42 -10.09 -14.66
CA ASP A 83 7.77 -10.87 -13.47
C ASP A 83 8.41 -9.95 -12.43
N GLU A 84 7.73 -9.71 -11.31
CA GLU A 84 8.18 -8.83 -10.22
C GLU A 84 9.55 -9.27 -9.68
N SER A 85 9.87 -10.55 -9.80
CA SER A 85 11.18 -11.11 -9.42
C SER A 85 12.34 -10.53 -10.23
N LYS A 86 12.07 -9.97 -11.42
CA LYS A 86 13.08 -9.37 -12.30
C LYS A 86 13.33 -7.88 -12.05
N ILE A 87 12.52 -7.25 -11.19
CA ILE A 87 12.63 -5.81 -10.90
C ILE A 87 13.74 -5.55 -9.88
N PHE A 88 13.93 -6.47 -8.92
CA PHE A 88 14.92 -6.34 -7.86
C PHE A 88 16.06 -7.33 -8.09
N GLN A 89 17.30 -6.86 -7.93
CA GLN A 89 18.50 -7.69 -8.06
C GLN A 89 18.78 -8.50 -6.78
N SER A 90 18.27 -8.03 -5.64
CA SER A 90 18.43 -8.68 -4.35
C SER A 90 17.25 -8.38 -3.43
N PHE A 91 17.08 -9.21 -2.41
CA PHE A 91 16.05 -8.97 -1.39
C PHE A 91 16.26 -7.64 -0.62
N PRO A 92 17.50 -7.24 -0.23
CA PRO A 92 17.74 -5.91 0.33
C PRO A 92 17.29 -4.76 -0.57
N ASP A 93 17.43 -4.87 -1.90
CA ASP A 93 16.99 -3.83 -2.83
C ASP A 93 15.46 -3.68 -2.84
N CYS A 94 14.74 -4.80 -2.76
CA CYS A 94 13.28 -4.81 -2.61
C CYS A 94 12.86 -4.10 -1.32
N VAL A 95 13.47 -4.45 -0.18
CA VAL A 95 13.17 -3.83 1.11
C VAL A 95 13.53 -2.34 1.10
N ALA A 96 14.65 -1.94 0.49
CA ALA A 96 15.05 -0.54 0.34
C ALA A 96 14.00 0.26 -0.45
N TRP A 97 13.51 -0.32 -1.54
CA TRP A 97 12.47 0.29 -2.35
C TRP A 97 11.17 0.48 -1.56
N ILE A 98 10.75 -0.51 -0.76
CA ILE A 98 9.57 -0.39 0.09
C ILE A 98 9.72 0.79 1.08
N PHE A 99 10.86 0.89 1.77
CA PHE A 99 11.11 2.01 2.69
C PHE A 99 11.13 3.37 2.00
N ASP A 100 11.70 3.45 0.80
CA ASP A 100 11.70 4.68 0.00
C ASP A 100 10.27 5.08 -0.41
N ARG A 101 9.45 4.12 -0.84
CA ARG A 101 8.03 4.35 -1.15
C ARG A 101 7.24 4.83 0.06
N LEU A 102 7.43 4.21 1.23
CA LEU A 102 6.77 4.61 2.47
C LEU A 102 7.16 6.04 2.87
N LYS A 103 8.45 6.38 2.77
CA LYS A 103 8.93 7.74 3.06
C LYS A 103 8.33 8.78 2.10
N GLN A 104 8.33 8.50 0.81
CA GLN A 104 7.69 9.35 -0.19
C GLN A 104 6.18 9.46 0.03
N GLY A 105 5.54 8.37 0.46
CA GLY A 105 4.13 8.35 0.82
C GLY A 105 3.81 9.25 2.00
N GLU A 106 4.63 9.26 3.05
CA GLU A 106 4.48 10.15 4.21
C GLU A 106 4.59 11.63 3.80
N GLU A 107 5.56 11.94 2.93
CA GLU A 107 5.74 13.30 2.40
C GLU A 107 4.57 13.73 1.50
N LYS A 108 4.04 12.81 0.69
CA LYS A 108 2.94 13.06 -0.26
C LYS A 108 1.58 13.14 0.42
N TYR A 109 1.35 12.33 1.45
CA TYR A 109 0.08 12.20 2.18
C TYR A 109 0.28 12.39 3.69
N PRO A 110 0.57 13.62 4.16
CA PRO A 110 0.88 13.87 5.56
C PRO A 110 -0.23 13.37 6.50
N GLY A 111 0.14 12.58 7.51
CA GLY A 111 -0.77 12.04 8.51
C GLY A 111 -1.66 10.88 8.02
N PHE A 112 -1.54 10.45 6.76
CA PHE A 112 -2.24 9.26 6.28
C PHE A 112 -1.87 8.02 7.09
N PHE A 113 -0.61 7.89 7.43
CA PHE A 113 -0.09 6.76 8.17
C PHE A 113 -0.51 6.73 9.66
N SER A 114 -0.76 7.88 10.25
CA SER A 114 -1.28 7.96 11.63
C SER A 114 -2.66 7.31 11.80
N LEU A 115 -3.42 7.13 10.72
CA LEU A 115 -4.71 6.45 10.73
C LEU A 115 -4.58 4.98 11.15
N HIS A 116 -3.51 4.33 10.69
CA HIS A 116 -3.26 2.92 10.95
C HIS A 116 -2.85 2.67 12.40
N SER A 117 -2.23 3.66 13.06
CA SER A 117 -1.84 3.60 14.47
C SER A 117 -3.01 3.88 15.41
N MET A 118 -4.03 4.63 14.97
CA MET A 118 -5.16 5.03 15.83
C MET A 118 -6.29 4.01 15.90
N GLY A 119 -6.18 2.87 15.21
CA GLY A 119 -7.25 1.88 15.08
C GLY A 119 -8.50 2.55 14.48
N PHE A 120 -8.86 2.23 13.27
CA PHE A 120 -10.08 2.74 12.67
C PHE A 120 -11.26 2.63 13.63
N ILE A 121 -12.06 3.69 13.71
CA ILE A 121 -13.23 3.83 14.58
C ILE A 121 -14.09 2.55 14.54
N GLU A 122 -14.55 2.09 15.69
CA GLU A 122 -15.05 0.73 15.96
C GLU A 122 -16.16 0.17 15.06
N GLU A 123 -16.91 1.01 14.36
CA GLU A 123 -18.03 0.59 13.52
C GLU A 123 -17.65 0.26 12.05
N GLU A 124 -16.47 0.68 11.59
CA GLU A 124 -16.04 0.56 10.17
C GLU A 124 -14.95 -0.50 9.96
N LYS A 125 -14.64 -1.31 10.99
CA LYS A 125 -13.42 -2.14 11.05
C LYS A 125 -13.32 -3.26 10.02
N MET A 126 -14.41 -3.97 9.71
CA MET A 126 -14.31 -5.23 8.96
C MET A 126 -13.98 -5.01 7.48
N ASP A 127 -14.71 -4.15 6.77
CA ASP A 127 -14.53 -3.98 5.32
C ASP A 127 -13.20 -3.28 4.96
N VAL A 128 -12.81 -2.28 5.77
CA VAL A 128 -11.54 -1.55 5.56
C VAL A 128 -10.35 -2.45 5.88
N GLN A 129 -10.44 -3.25 6.94
CA GLN A 129 -9.39 -4.19 7.32
C GLN A 129 -9.20 -5.28 6.25
N GLU A 130 -10.28 -5.88 5.75
CA GLU A 130 -10.22 -6.91 4.71
C GLU A 130 -9.61 -6.40 3.40
N ARG A 131 -9.92 -5.15 3.01
CA ARG A 131 -9.31 -4.53 1.82
C ARG A 131 -7.85 -4.17 2.03
N MET A 132 -7.47 -3.72 3.22
CA MET A 132 -6.07 -3.51 3.59
C MET A 132 -5.30 -4.83 3.60
N ASP A 133 -5.87 -5.88 4.18
CA ASP A 133 -5.25 -7.21 4.23
C ASP A 133 -4.99 -7.75 2.82
N ARG A 134 -5.87 -7.47 1.85
CA ARG A 134 -5.63 -7.78 0.44
C ARG A 134 -4.45 -7.01 -0.15
N SER A 135 -4.38 -5.70 0.07
CA SER A 135 -3.24 -4.89 -0.41
C SER A 135 -1.92 -5.35 0.22
N TRP A 136 -1.93 -5.68 1.51
CA TRP A 136 -0.75 -6.16 2.21
C TRP A 136 -0.37 -7.60 1.85
N PHE A 137 -1.36 -8.41 1.46
CA PHE A 137 -1.11 -9.75 0.93
C PHE A 137 -0.20 -9.69 -0.32
N HIS A 138 -0.46 -8.77 -1.24
CA HIS A 138 0.39 -8.59 -2.43
C HIS A 138 1.84 -8.22 -2.06
N ILE A 139 2.03 -7.29 -1.10
CA ILE A 139 3.38 -6.92 -0.65
C ILE A 139 4.10 -8.13 -0.04
N ARG A 140 3.43 -8.91 0.80
CA ARG A 140 4.01 -10.13 1.39
C ARG A 140 4.37 -11.16 0.32
N GLN A 141 3.49 -11.39 -0.64
CA GLN A 141 3.77 -12.30 -1.76
C GLN A 141 4.95 -11.83 -2.60
N SER A 142 5.05 -10.54 -2.88
CA SER A 142 6.22 -9.98 -3.60
C SER A 142 7.52 -10.20 -2.82
N LEU A 143 7.52 -10.02 -1.49
CA LEU A 143 8.70 -10.32 -0.66
C LEU A 143 9.12 -11.80 -0.78
N VAL A 144 8.17 -12.73 -0.71
CA VAL A 144 8.44 -14.18 -0.87
C VAL A 144 9.01 -14.48 -2.26
N VAL A 145 8.41 -13.92 -3.31
CA VAL A 145 8.88 -14.11 -4.69
C VAL A 145 10.31 -13.63 -4.87
N VAL A 146 10.64 -12.45 -4.31
CA VAL A 146 12.01 -11.92 -4.39
C VAL A 146 12.99 -12.78 -3.60
N LEU A 147 12.62 -13.26 -2.38
CA LEU A 147 13.45 -14.19 -1.61
C LEU A 147 13.78 -15.46 -2.39
N LYS A 148 12.77 -16.10 -3.00
CA LYS A 148 12.94 -17.35 -3.77
C LYS A 148 13.77 -17.18 -5.04
N ASN A 149 13.88 -15.96 -5.58
CA ASN A 149 14.61 -15.67 -6.80
C ASN A 149 15.97 -15.01 -6.59
N ASP A 150 16.33 -14.64 -5.35
CA ASP A 150 17.64 -14.06 -5.04
C ASP A 150 18.72 -15.15 -4.92
N ALA A 151 19.48 -15.33 -5.98
CA ALA A 151 20.53 -16.36 -6.08
C ALA A 151 21.72 -16.13 -5.14
N ASN A 152 21.82 -14.98 -4.48
CA ASN A 152 22.91 -14.68 -3.55
C ASN A 152 22.59 -15.10 -2.11
N ILE A 153 21.38 -15.53 -1.82
CA ILE A 153 21.00 -16.05 -0.52
C ILE A 153 21.73 -17.38 -0.29
N ARG A 154 22.34 -17.51 0.90
CA ARG A 154 23.03 -18.73 1.27
C ARG A 154 22.05 -19.91 1.32
N SER A 155 22.50 -21.09 0.89
CA SER A 155 21.66 -22.28 0.74
C SER A 155 21.12 -22.87 2.06
N ASP A 156 21.68 -22.47 3.20
CA ASP A 156 21.27 -22.87 4.55
C ASP A 156 20.50 -21.78 5.30
N ALA A 157 20.04 -20.73 4.59
CA ALA A 157 19.27 -19.63 5.19
C ALA A 157 17.86 -20.07 5.61
N PHE A 158 17.29 -21.04 4.91
CA PHE A 158 15.93 -21.52 5.11
C PHE A 158 15.91 -23.04 5.24
N ASP A 159 14.98 -23.57 6.04
CA ASP A 159 14.73 -24.99 6.24
C ASP A 159 13.24 -25.27 6.49
N GLU A 160 12.89 -26.53 6.85
CA GLU A 160 11.51 -26.92 7.14
C GLU A 160 10.88 -26.24 8.38
N ASN A 161 11.70 -25.67 9.26
CA ASN A 161 11.29 -25.01 10.50
C ASN A 161 11.31 -23.48 10.38
N PHE A 162 11.95 -22.93 9.33
CA PHE A 162 12.05 -21.50 9.07
C PHE A 162 12.11 -21.25 7.57
N THR A 163 10.97 -20.92 7.00
CA THR A 163 10.76 -20.77 5.55
C THR A 163 10.97 -19.34 5.05
N GLU A 164 11.01 -19.16 3.73
CA GLU A 164 11.01 -17.84 3.10
C GLU A 164 9.72 -17.08 3.46
N GLU A 165 8.60 -17.77 3.59
CA GLU A 165 7.32 -17.20 4.00
C GLU A 165 7.39 -16.67 5.44
N ASP A 166 7.98 -17.41 6.37
CA ASP A 166 8.17 -16.98 7.77
C ASP A 166 9.06 -15.73 7.84
N PHE A 167 10.16 -15.73 7.07
CA PHE A 167 11.05 -14.58 7.02
C PHE A 167 10.39 -13.35 6.40
N ALA A 168 9.64 -13.52 5.30
CA ALA A 168 8.89 -12.44 4.67
C ALA A 168 7.86 -11.83 5.65
N GLU A 169 7.16 -12.66 6.45
CA GLU A 169 6.20 -12.19 7.45
C GLU A 169 6.89 -11.39 8.57
N ILE A 170 8.06 -11.83 9.03
CA ILE A 170 8.86 -11.07 10.01
C ILE A 170 9.29 -9.72 9.44
N ILE A 171 9.86 -9.70 8.22
CA ILE A 171 10.27 -8.46 7.57
C ILE A 171 9.10 -7.53 7.36
N PHE A 172 7.96 -8.05 6.89
CA PHE A 172 6.74 -7.27 6.72
C PHE A 172 6.27 -6.66 8.05
N SER A 173 6.27 -7.44 9.14
CA SER A 173 5.93 -6.95 10.47
C SER A 173 6.86 -5.84 10.96
N LEU A 174 8.17 -5.94 10.68
CA LEU A 174 9.14 -4.89 11.00
C LEU A 174 8.94 -3.63 10.15
N ILE A 175 8.60 -3.78 8.88
CA ILE A 175 8.24 -2.66 8.00
C ILE A 175 7.00 -1.95 8.56
N LEU A 176 5.95 -2.69 8.94
CA LEU A 176 4.75 -2.11 9.55
C LEU A 176 5.04 -1.40 10.87
N ALA A 177 5.88 -1.99 11.72
CA ALA A 177 6.28 -1.37 12.99
C ALA A 177 7.03 -0.05 12.76
N SER A 178 7.98 -0.03 11.82
CA SER A 178 8.71 1.19 11.42
C SER A 178 7.77 2.28 10.90
N PHE A 179 6.83 1.88 10.08
CA PHE A 179 5.78 2.72 9.53
C PHE A 179 4.90 3.36 10.60
N VAL A 180 4.35 2.55 11.55
CA VAL A 180 3.51 3.04 12.65
C VAL A 180 4.27 3.98 13.59
N GLN A 181 5.58 3.74 13.76
CA GLN A 181 6.45 4.56 14.61
C GLN A 181 7.02 5.79 13.90
N HIS A 182 6.73 5.99 12.60
CA HIS A 182 7.35 7.02 11.76
C HIS A 182 8.89 6.95 11.78
N ASP A 183 9.47 5.75 12.00
CA ASP A 183 10.90 5.49 11.98
C ASP A 183 11.28 4.78 10.66
N PHE A 184 11.71 5.57 9.70
CA PHE A 184 12.12 5.07 8.39
C PHE A 184 13.64 4.77 8.30
N ASP A 185 14.35 4.71 9.45
CA ASP A 185 15.74 4.21 9.49
C ASP A 185 15.77 2.67 9.45
N ALA A 186 15.77 2.14 8.24
CA ALA A 186 15.81 0.70 7.98
C ALA A 186 17.16 0.03 8.29
N LYS A 187 18.16 0.76 8.80
CA LYS A 187 19.54 0.26 8.97
C LYS A 187 19.64 -1.02 9.82
N ARG A 188 18.81 -1.12 10.88
CA ARG A 188 18.77 -2.32 11.74
C ARG A 188 18.20 -3.52 10.98
N ILE A 189 17.15 -3.31 10.20
CA ILE A 189 16.51 -4.33 9.37
C ILE A 189 17.49 -4.82 8.30
N PHE A 190 18.18 -3.91 7.60
CA PHE A 190 19.21 -4.29 6.63
C PHE A 190 20.37 -5.08 7.24
N ASN A 191 20.84 -4.69 8.43
CA ASN A 191 21.89 -5.43 9.11
C ASN A 191 21.44 -6.85 9.51
N MET A 192 20.17 -7.01 9.91
CA MET A 192 19.59 -8.31 10.20
C MET A 192 19.48 -9.15 8.93
N ILE A 193 18.90 -8.61 7.85
CA ILE A 193 18.77 -9.29 6.56
C ILE A 193 20.15 -9.80 6.09
N ARG A 194 21.17 -8.93 6.08
CA ARG A 194 22.51 -9.31 5.65
C ARG A 194 23.12 -10.44 6.50
N LYS A 195 22.92 -10.42 7.80
CA LYS A 195 23.45 -11.46 8.68
C LYS A 195 22.71 -12.79 8.55
N MET A 196 21.46 -12.78 8.20
CA MET A 196 20.63 -13.99 8.11
C MET A 196 20.68 -14.62 6.73
N LEU A 197 20.76 -13.83 5.68
CA LEU A 197 20.61 -14.33 4.32
C LEU A 197 21.96 -14.44 3.56
N TYR A 198 22.95 -13.63 3.92
CA TYR A 198 24.25 -13.50 3.24
C TYR A 198 25.39 -13.67 4.26
#